data_f49a0f2f02783f6e4ed04c55f7ee7239
#
_entry.id   f49a0f2f02783f6e4ed04c55f7ee7239
#
_cell.length_a   1.000
_cell.length_b   1.000
_cell.length_c   1.000
_cell.angle_alpha   90.00
_cell.angle_beta   90.00
_cell.angle_gamma   90.00
#
_symmetry.space_group_name_H-M   'P 1'
#
loop_
_entity.id
_entity.type
_entity.pdbx_description
1 polymer ?
#
loop_
_entity_poly.entity_id
_entity_poly.type
_entity_poly.pdbx_seq_one_letter_code
_entity_poly.pdbx_strand_id
1 'polypeptide(L)'
;MSGKSLLAAVAVALMAAVSSCVNAPEVSTEQVVLDNIFSRKSVRSFTDEPVTPQQIETLLKAGMAAPSGSNIQPWSFVVLQDKDRYLEIFSENNFNQRVFAQSAAIIVVCSDTTVVRAPRNDPQGTPVKMVNGTWRDDVGAVTENILLAVEAMGLGAVWTACYPYHDRMDPVKSSLGLPAEVVPYSVVALGHPAGDDQPKDKWKPEKVHYGKW
;
A
#
# COMPACT_ATOMS: atom_id res chain seq x y z
N MET A 1 30.55 -11.31 66.12
CA MET A 1 30.06 -11.87 64.86
C MET A 1 30.63 -10.99 63.76
N SER A 2 31.46 -11.59 62.91
CA SER A 2 32.42 -10.86 62.08
C SER A 2 31.75 -10.35 60.81
N GLY A 3 32.07 -9.10 60.45
CA GLY A 3 31.54 -8.39 59.27
C GLY A 3 31.82 -9.04 57.90
N LYS A 4 32.45 -10.18 57.85
CA LYS A 4 32.72 -10.94 56.62
C LYS A 4 31.55 -11.79 56.16
N SER A 5 30.64 -12.16 57.06
CA SER A 5 29.43 -12.97 56.73
C SER A 5 28.31 -12.12 56.10
N LEU A 6 28.28 -10.80 56.38
CA LEU A 6 27.23 -9.93 55.85
C LEU A 6 27.52 -9.52 54.39
N LEU A 7 28.79 -9.37 54.02
CA LEU A 7 29.19 -9.05 52.64
C LEU A 7 28.99 -10.19 51.65
N ALA A 8 29.13 -11.44 52.10
CA ALA A 8 28.86 -12.62 51.25
C ALA A 8 27.38 -12.82 50.95
N ALA A 9 26.48 -12.50 51.89
CA ALA A 9 25.04 -12.62 51.68
C ALA A 9 24.47 -11.55 50.70
N VAL A 10 25.04 -10.35 50.71
CA VAL A 10 24.64 -9.26 49.79
C VAL A 10 25.15 -9.53 48.37
N ALA A 11 26.32 -10.13 48.19
CA ALA A 11 26.85 -10.46 46.87
C ALA A 11 26.05 -11.59 46.17
N VAL A 12 25.55 -12.58 46.91
CA VAL A 12 24.71 -13.68 46.39
C VAL A 12 23.29 -13.16 46.02
N ALA A 13 22.75 -12.20 46.80
CA ALA A 13 21.44 -11.61 46.47
C ALA A 13 21.50 -10.70 45.21
N LEU A 14 22.61 -10.03 44.94
CA LEU A 14 22.80 -9.21 43.75
C LEU A 14 22.99 -10.06 42.45
N MET A 15 23.54 -11.28 42.54
CA MET A 15 23.68 -12.18 41.37
C MET A 15 22.39 -12.88 41.00
N ALA A 16 21.42 -13.03 41.91
CA ALA A 16 20.13 -13.62 41.63
C ALA A 16 19.17 -12.68 40.91
N ALA A 17 19.41 -11.38 40.91
CA ALA A 17 18.54 -10.36 40.30
C ALA A 17 18.80 -10.11 38.81
N VAL A 18 19.84 -10.70 38.20
CA VAL A 18 20.23 -10.45 36.79
C VAL A 18 19.76 -11.55 35.83
N SER A 19 19.07 -12.60 36.33
CA SER A 19 18.72 -13.79 35.52
C SER A 19 17.27 -13.88 35.10
N SER A 20 16.56 -12.76 35.03
CA SER A 20 15.18 -12.72 34.52
C SER A 20 15.06 -11.78 33.30
N CYS A 21 15.98 -11.89 32.34
CA CYS A 21 15.66 -11.53 30.98
C CYS A 21 14.68 -12.60 30.47
N VAL A 22 13.38 -12.42 30.72
CA VAL A 22 12.34 -13.12 30.00
C VAL A 22 12.55 -12.74 28.54
N ASN A 23 13.12 -13.62 27.74
CA ASN A 23 13.14 -13.48 26.30
C ASN A 23 11.66 -13.39 25.87
N ALA A 24 11.22 -12.20 25.44
CA ALA A 24 9.95 -12.09 24.77
C ALA A 24 9.95 -13.11 23.61
N PRO A 25 8.85 -13.84 23.39
CA PRO A 25 8.80 -14.82 22.31
C PRO A 25 9.18 -14.12 21.00
N GLU A 26 10.17 -14.66 20.28
CA GLU A 26 10.62 -14.13 19.00
C GLU A 26 9.45 -14.28 18.01
N VAL A 27 8.89 -13.15 17.53
CA VAL A 27 7.81 -13.17 16.56
C VAL A 27 8.34 -13.69 15.23
N SER A 28 7.77 -14.77 14.71
CA SER A 28 8.23 -15.34 13.44
C SER A 28 7.98 -14.38 12.27
N THR A 29 8.81 -14.47 11.24
CA THR A 29 8.62 -13.69 10.00
C THR A 29 7.24 -13.94 9.38
N GLU A 30 6.75 -15.20 9.43
CA GLU A 30 5.41 -15.57 9.00
C GLU A 30 4.35 -14.77 9.73
N GLN A 31 4.42 -14.73 11.06
CA GLN A 31 3.45 -14.00 11.89
C GLN A 31 3.46 -12.51 11.56
N VAL A 32 4.65 -11.90 11.42
CA VAL A 32 4.77 -10.46 11.06
C VAL A 32 4.07 -10.16 9.73
N VAL A 33 4.27 -11.00 8.72
CA VAL A 33 3.65 -10.79 7.39
C VAL A 33 2.13 -10.97 7.46
N LEU A 34 1.65 -12.01 8.13
CA LEU A 34 0.21 -12.29 8.25
C LEU A 34 -0.50 -11.20 9.07
N ASP A 35 0.11 -10.77 10.18
CA ASP A 35 -0.43 -9.69 10.99
C ASP A 35 -0.57 -8.39 10.19
N ASN A 36 0.43 -8.04 9.37
CA ASN A 36 0.37 -6.87 8.50
C ASN A 36 -0.77 -6.98 7.47
N ILE A 37 -1.00 -8.16 6.90
CA ILE A 37 -2.09 -8.38 5.94
C ILE A 37 -3.46 -8.25 6.65
N PHE A 38 -3.60 -8.82 7.84
CA PHE A 38 -4.87 -8.85 8.56
C PHE A 38 -5.19 -7.53 9.25
N SER A 39 -4.18 -6.76 9.69
CA SER A 39 -4.36 -5.44 10.30
C SER A 39 -4.69 -4.35 9.28
N ARG A 40 -4.34 -4.54 7.98
CA ARG A 40 -4.58 -3.53 6.97
C ARG A 40 -6.05 -3.11 6.89
N LYS A 41 -6.23 -1.83 6.94
CA LYS A 41 -7.55 -1.17 6.94
C LYS A 41 -7.58 0.06 6.03
N SER A 42 -8.77 0.58 5.75
CA SER A 42 -8.95 1.84 5.04
C SER A 42 -9.05 2.98 6.03
N VAL A 43 -8.02 3.81 6.08
CA VAL A 43 -7.96 5.03 6.90
C VAL A 43 -8.43 6.23 6.08
N ARG A 44 -9.31 7.05 6.66
CA ARG A 44 -9.94 8.20 5.98
C ARG A 44 -9.81 9.51 6.75
N SER A 45 -9.15 9.48 7.89
CA SER A 45 -8.82 10.66 8.70
C SER A 45 -7.33 10.66 8.99
N PHE A 46 -6.68 11.78 8.73
CA PHE A 46 -5.24 11.92 8.83
C PHE A 46 -4.87 13.13 9.66
N THR A 47 -3.69 13.10 10.28
CA THR A 47 -3.07 14.25 10.92
C THR A 47 -2.44 15.17 9.88
N ASP A 48 -2.00 16.35 10.31
CA ASP A 48 -1.27 17.28 9.42
C ASP A 48 0.22 16.91 9.26
N GLU A 49 0.67 15.79 9.82
CA GLU A 49 2.04 15.33 9.69
C GLU A 49 2.34 14.93 8.23
N PRO A 50 3.41 15.48 7.63
CA PRO A 50 3.74 15.21 6.24
C PRO A 50 4.28 13.80 6.04
N VAL A 51 3.98 13.20 4.89
CA VAL A 51 4.63 11.98 4.42
C VAL A 51 5.91 12.36 3.67
N THR A 52 7.03 11.78 4.10
CA THR A 52 8.36 12.11 3.58
C THR A 52 8.58 11.56 2.17
N PRO A 53 9.49 12.17 1.37
CA PRO A 53 9.88 11.63 0.08
C PRO A 53 10.42 10.20 0.14
N GLN A 54 11.14 9.83 1.20
CA GLN A 54 11.67 8.48 1.44
C GLN A 54 10.55 7.45 1.67
N GLN A 55 9.51 7.86 2.42
CA GLN A 55 8.32 7.02 2.61
C GLN A 55 7.61 6.80 1.28
N ILE A 56 7.38 7.85 0.49
CA ILE A 56 6.78 7.74 -0.84
C ILE A 56 7.61 6.80 -1.75
N GLU A 57 8.93 6.99 -1.80
CA GLU A 57 9.80 6.11 -2.60
C GLU A 57 9.68 4.65 -2.19
N THR A 58 9.61 4.36 -0.89
CA THR A 58 9.42 3.01 -0.37
C THR A 58 8.09 2.40 -0.81
N LEU A 59 7.00 3.19 -0.75
CA LEU A 59 5.68 2.76 -1.19
C LEU A 59 5.64 2.45 -2.69
N LEU A 60 6.29 3.29 -3.51
CA LEU A 60 6.37 3.05 -4.96
C LEU A 60 7.19 1.80 -5.29
N LYS A 61 8.31 1.57 -4.60
CA LYS A 61 9.10 0.34 -4.74
C LYS A 61 8.30 -0.91 -4.36
N ALA A 62 7.53 -0.84 -3.27
CA ALA A 62 6.64 -1.93 -2.88
C ALA A 62 5.57 -2.20 -3.96
N GLY A 63 4.94 -1.14 -4.49
CA GLY A 63 4.02 -1.26 -5.61
C GLY A 63 4.65 -1.94 -6.82
N MET A 64 5.82 -1.45 -7.25
CA MET A 64 6.55 -2.00 -8.41
C MET A 64 7.05 -3.44 -8.22
N ALA A 65 7.07 -3.95 -6.99
CA ALA A 65 7.37 -5.37 -6.71
C ALA A 65 6.20 -6.32 -7.00
N ALA A 66 5.04 -5.79 -7.39
CA ALA A 66 3.89 -6.61 -7.75
C ALA A 66 4.16 -7.46 -9.01
N PRO A 67 3.55 -8.64 -9.13
CA PRO A 67 3.58 -9.41 -10.37
C PRO A 67 2.76 -8.71 -11.46
N SER A 68 3.08 -9.01 -12.73
CA SER A 68 2.27 -8.58 -13.87
C SER A 68 2.19 -9.63 -14.96
N GLY A 69 1.14 -9.60 -15.75
CA GLY A 69 0.95 -10.52 -16.87
C GLY A 69 2.14 -10.48 -17.84
N SER A 70 2.84 -11.61 -17.99
CA SER A 70 4.07 -11.70 -18.81
C SER A 70 5.16 -10.68 -18.44
N ASN A 71 5.19 -10.22 -17.20
CA ASN A 71 6.11 -9.20 -16.69
C ASN A 71 6.09 -7.90 -17.50
N ILE A 72 4.90 -7.49 -17.96
CA ILE A 72 4.72 -6.27 -18.79
C ILE A 72 4.96 -5.00 -17.99
N GLN A 73 4.63 -5.02 -16.68
CA GLN A 73 4.81 -3.88 -15.77
C GLN A 73 4.17 -2.57 -16.31
N PRO A 74 2.85 -2.58 -16.59
CA PRO A 74 2.19 -1.49 -17.31
C PRO A 74 1.93 -0.24 -16.45
N TRP A 75 2.30 -0.28 -15.19
CA TRP A 75 2.01 0.75 -14.21
C TRP A 75 2.89 1.99 -14.36
N SER A 76 2.30 3.11 -14.04
CA SER A 76 2.97 4.37 -13.77
C SER A 76 2.27 5.08 -12.61
N PHE A 77 2.95 6.04 -12.00
CA PHE A 77 2.45 6.73 -10.81
C PHE A 77 2.54 8.23 -11.00
N VAL A 78 1.50 8.94 -10.55
CA VAL A 78 1.59 10.38 -10.33
C VAL A 78 1.45 10.63 -8.83
N VAL A 79 2.47 11.24 -8.24
CA VAL A 79 2.51 11.58 -6.82
C VAL A 79 2.21 13.06 -6.65
N LEU A 80 1.25 13.36 -5.78
CA LEU A 80 0.82 14.72 -5.48
C LEU A 80 0.98 14.96 -3.98
N GLN A 81 1.87 15.89 -3.62
CA GLN A 81 2.12 16.34 -2.24
C GLN A 81 1.76 17.82 -2.04
N ASP A 82 1.57 18.56 -3.12
CA ASP A 82 1.02 19.91 -3.09
C ASP A 82 -0.50 19.83 -2.89
N LYS A 83 -0.95 20.23 -1.70
CA LYS A 83 -2.35 20.11 -1.27
C LYS A 83 -3.28 20.94 -2.13
N ASP A 84 -2.90 22.16 -2.46
CA ASP A 84 -3.72 23.06 -3.27
C ASP A 84 -3.89 22.47 -4.66
N ARG A 85 -2.82 21.91 -5.23
CA ARG A 85 -2.84 21.31 -6.55
C ARG A 85 -3.73 20.05 -6.62
N TYR A 86 -3.64 19.13 -5.68
CA TYR A 86 -4.51 17.94 -5.77
C TYR A 86 -5.95 18.24 -5.36
N LEU A 87 -6.20 19.22 -4.50
CA LEU A 87 -7.56 19.64 -4.21
C LEU A 87 -8.22 20.30 -5.43
N GLU A 88 -7.48 21.06 -6.22
CA GLU A 88 -7.95 21.57 -7.51
C GLU A 88 -8.38 20.43 -8.45
N ILE A 89 -7.54 19.38 -8.58
CA ILE A 89 -7.80 18.24 -9.46
C ILE A 89 -9.03 17.44 -9.03
N PHE A 90 -9.22 17.25 -7.72
CA PHE A 90 -10.29 16.40 -7.17
C PHE A 90 -11.51 17.16 -6.67
N SER A 91 -11.51 18.51 -6.67
CA SER A 91 -12.64 19.34 -6.21
C SER A 91 -13.86 19.23 -7.10
N GLU A 92 -13.67 19.16 -8.41
CA GLU A 92 -14.75 19.19 -9.39
C GLU A 92 -15.59 17.91 -9.41
N ASN A 93 -15.08 16.80 -8.88
CA ASN A 93 -15.67 15.47 -9.06
C ASN A 93 -16.36 14.89 -7.84
N ASN A 94 -16.40 15.62 -6.74
CA ASN A 94 -17.12 15.27 -5.51
C ASN A 94 -16.86 13.88 -4.90
N PHE A 95 -16.00 13.06 -5.49
CA PHE A 95 -15.74 11.74 -4.93
C PHE A 95 -14.60 11.82 -3.90
N ASN A 96 -14.92 11.49 -2.65
CA ASN A 96 -13.99 11.48 -1.53
C ASN A 96 -13.25 12.80 -1.25
N GLN A 97 -13.76 13.96 -1.68
CA GLN A 97 -13.15 15.27 -1.44
C GLN A 97 -12.76 15.49 0.03
N ARG A 98 -13.61 15.05 0.98
CA ARG A 98 -13.31 15.15 2.41
C ARG A 98 -12.06 14.39 2.80
N VAL A 99 -11.83 13.21 2.22
CA VAL A 99 -10.65 12.38 2.50
C VAL A 99 -9.41 13.02 1.90
N PHE A 100 -9.50 13.49 0.66
CA PHE A 100 -8.38 14.15 0.00
C PHE A 100 -7.97 15.43 0.72
N ALA A 101 -8.92 16.21 1.21
CA ALA A 101 -8.65 17.43 1.96
C ALA A 101 -7.86 17.19 3.26
N GLN A 102 -7.91 16.00 3.81
CA GLN A 102 -7.19 15.61 5.04
C GLN A 102 -5.90 14.83 4.77
N SER A 103 -5.71 14.31 3.55
CA SER A 103 -4.52 13.50 3.24
C SER A 103 -3.25 14.34 3.15
N ALA A 104 -2.10 13.73 3.50
CA ALA A 104 -0.79 14.36 3.38
C ALA A 104 -0.19 14.20 1.97
N ALA A 105 -0.62 13.15 1.24
CA ALA A 105 -0.22 12.91 -0.13
C ALA A 105 -1.26 12.05 -0.86
N ILE A 106 -1.21 12.09 -2.19
CA ILE A 106 -2.00 11.25 -3.07
C ILE A 106 -1.08 10.54 -4.06
N ILE A 107 -1.31 9.25 -4.25
CA ILE A 107 -0.69 8.47 -5.33
C ILE A 107 -1.79 8.07 -6.31
N VAL A 108 -1.73 8.57 -7.53
CA VAL A 108 -2.58 8.12 -8.63
C VAL A 108 -1.86 6.96 -9.31
N VAL A 109 -2.41 5.76 -9.20
CA VAL A 109 -1.91 4.57 -9.88
C VAL A 109 -2.52 4.52 -11.27
N CYS A 110 -1.67 4.58 -12.27
CA CYS A 110 -2.05 4.59 -13.68
C CYS A 110 -1.56 3.32 -14.37
N SER A 111 -2.21 2.96 -15.46
CA SER A 111 -1.78 1.85 -16.32
C SER A 111 -1.81 2.24 -17.79
N ASP A 112 -0.78 1.83 -18.53
CA ASP A 112 -0.88 1.72 -19.99
C ASP A 112 -1.78 0.52 -20.33
N THR A 113 -2.80 0.79 -21.11
CA THR A 113 -3.77 -0.24 -21.58
C THR A 113 -3.28 -0.99 -22.81
N THR A 114 -2.09 -0.64 -23.31
CA THR A 114 -1.46 -1.24 -24.49
C THR A 114 -0.08 -1.79 -24.17
N VAL A 115 0.43 -2.63 -25.03
CA VAL A 115 1.79 -3.17 -24.98
C VAL A 115 2.33 -3.36 -26.40
N VAL A 116 3.62 -3.10 -26.59
CA VAL A 116 4.33 -3.38 -27.84
C VAL A 116 5.17 -4.63 -27.66
N ARG A 117 4.81 -5.71 -28.33
CA ARG A 117 5.55 -6.98 -28.27
C ARG A 117 5.28 -7.84 -29.53
N ALA A 118 6.13 -8.83 -29.74
CA ALA A 118 5.87 -9.84 -30.75
C ALA A 118 4.58 -10.63 -30.42
N PRO A 119 3.78 -11.03 -31.43
CA PRO A 119 2.60 -11.87 -31.21
C PRO A 119 2.97 -13.21 -30.55
N ARG A 120 2.07 -13.74 -29.69
CA ARG A 120 2.33 -15.01 -28.99
C ARG A 120 2.49 -16.21 -29.94
N ASN A 121 1.80 -16.17 -31.08
CA ASN A 121 1.90 -17.20 -32.12
C ASN A 121 3.07 -17.01 -33.07
N ASP A 122 3.80 -15.90 -32.97
CA ASP A 122 5.03 -15.60 -33.69
C ASP A 122 6.00 -14.83 -32.78
N PRO A 123 6.68 -15.52 -31.84
CA PRO A 123 7.59 -14.87 -30.88
C PRO A 123 8.83 -14.21 -31.50
N GLN A 124 9.16 -14.54 -32.76
CA GLN A 124 10.26 -13.94 -33.52
C GLN A 124 9.76 -12.87 -34.51
N GLY A 125 8.45 -12.66 -34.56
CA GLY A 125 7.83 -11.68 -35.45
C GLY A 125 8.09 -10.24 -35.02
N THR A 126 7.75 -9.31 -35.90
CA THR A 126 7.86 -7.87 -35.61
C THR A 126 6.93 -7.48 -34.46
N PRO A 127 7.45 -6.77 -33.43
CA PRO A 127 6.61 -6.26 -32.36
C PRO A 127 5.52 -5.33 -32.88
N VAL A 128 4.31 -5.53 -32.40
CA VAL A 128 3.13 -4.72 -32.74
C VAL A 128 2.48 -4.18 -31.44
N LYS A 129 1.84 -3.02 -31.57
CA LYS A 129 1.05 -2.45 -30.47
C LYS A 129 -0.28 -3.22 -30.37
N MET A 130 -0.57 -3.73 -29.19
CA MET A 130 -1.79 -4.48 -28.91
C MET A 130 -2.37 -4.15 -27.54
N VAL A 131 -3.61 -4.49 -27.32
CA VAL A 131 -4.24 -4.32 -25.99
C VAL A 131 -3.55 -5.21 -24.96
N ASN A 132 -3.20 -4.62 -23.82
CA ASN A 132 -2.75 -5.37 -22.64
C ASN A 132 -3.99 -5.89 -21.89
N GLY A 133 -4.31 -7.17 -22.03
CA GLY A 133 -5.53 -7.77 -21.44
C GLY A 133 -5.50 -7.86 -19.91
N THR A 134 -4.33 -7.81 -19.28
CA THR A 134 -4.13 -8.01 -17.82
C THR A 134 -3.92 -6.72 -17.04
N TRP A 135 -3.90 -5.59 -17.69
CA TRP A 135 -3.51 -4.31 -17.05
C TRP A 135 -4.30 -4.00 -15.75
N ARG A 136 -5.58 -4.41 -15.66
CA ARG A 136 -6.40 -4.16 -14.47
C ARG A 136 -5.94 -4.98 -13.28
N ASP A 137 -5.64 -6.23 -13.53
CA ASP A 137 -5.16 -7.18 -12.50
C ASP A 137 -3.79 -6.75 -12.01
N ASP A 138 -2.92 -6.35 -12.96
CA ASP A 138 -1.57 -5.88 -12.68
C ASP A 138 -1.58 -4.66 -11.75
N VAL A 139 -2.36 -3.62 -12.06
CA VAL A 139 -2.43 -2.40 -11.22
C VAL A 139 -3.26 -2.60 -9.95
N GLY A 140 -4.16 -3.58 -9.92
CA GLY A 140 -4.83 -4.02 -8.69
C GLY A 140 -3.82 -4.59 -7.69
N ALA A 141 -2.92 -5.48 -8.15
CA ALA A 141 -1.85 -6.03 -7.33
C ALA A 141 -0.88 -4.94 -6.84
N VAL A 142 -0.49 -4.01 -7.72
CA VAL A 142 0.33 -2.83 -7.37
C VAL A 142 -0.32 -2.01 -6.26
N THR A 143 -1.61 -1.72 -6.40
CA THR A 143 -2.33 -0.90 -5.43
C THR A 143 -2.37 -1.58 -4.06
N GLU A 144 -2.63 -2.90 -4.01
CA GLU A 144 -2.63 -3.63 -2.73
C GLU A 144 -1.24 -3.70 -2.11
N ASN A 145 -0.17 -3.90 -2.89
CA ASN A 145 1.20 -3.85 -2.37
C ASN A 145 1.51 -2.48 -1.72
N ILE A 146 1.07 -1.38 -2.32
CA ILE A 146 1.21 -0.04 -1.72
C ILE A 146 0.45 0.02 -0.39
N LEU A 147 -0.79 -0.48 -0.32
CA LEU A 147 -1.59 -0.46 0.91
C LEU A 147 -0.99 -1.30 2.03
N LEU A 148 -0.41 -2.46 1.71
CA LEU A 148 0.31 -3.30 2.68
C LEU A 148 1.58 -2.63 3.18
N ALA A 149 2.31 -1.94 2.31
CA ALA A 149 3.49 -1.18 2.71
C ALA A 149 3.13 0.04 3.58
N VAL A 150 2.01 0.72 3.29
CA VAL A 150 1.46 1.79 4.13
C VAL A 150 1.20 1.27 5.54
N GLU A 151 0.52 0.13 5.69
CA GLU A 151 0.24 -0.48 7.00
C GLU A 151 1.53 -0.84 7.73
N ALA A 152 2.50 -1.48 7.05
CA ALA A 152 3.78 -1.87 7.62
C ALA A 152 4.61 -0.67 8.12
N MET A 153 4.40 0.50 7.54
CA MET A 153 5.09 1.75 7.90
C MET A 153 4.34 2.56 8.97
N GLY A 154 3.23 2.06 9.52
CA GLY A 154 2.40 2.78 10.48
C GLY A 154 1.67 3.97 9.88
N LEU A 155 1.59 4.07 8.55
CA LEU A 155 0.81 5.06 7.84
C LEU A 155 -0.63 4.58 7.65
N GLY A 156 -1.51 5.48 7.26
CA GLY A 156 -2.87 5.17 6.86
C GLY A 156 -3.10 5.47 5.39
N ALA A 157 -3.96 4.67 4.74
CA ALA A 157 -4.40 4.98 3.39
C ALA A 157 -5.79 4.45 3.09
N VAL A 158 -6.38 5.00 2.03
CA VAL A 158 -7.58 4.46 1.42
C VAL A 158 -7.45 4.41 -0.10
N TRP A 159 -7.82 3.27 -0.66
CA TRP A 159 -8.00 3.11 -2.10
C TRP A 159 -9.33 3.71 -2.53
N THR A 160 -9.29 4.68 -3.41
CA THR A 160 -10.46 5.25 -4.08
C THR A 160 -10.44 4.84 -5.55
N ALA A 161 -11.49 4.17 -6.01
CA ALA A 161 -11.61 3.75 -7.39
C ALA A 161 -11.75 4.97 -8.32
N CYS A 162 -10.89 5.06 -9.32
CA CYS A 162 -11.03 5.99 -10.42
C CYS A 162 -11.64 5.26 -11.63
N TYR A 163 -11.00 4.20 -12.11
CA TYR A 163 -11.57 3.28 -13.09
C TYR A 163 -12.67 2.40 -12.45
N PRO A 164 -13.79 2.10 -13.15
CA PRO A 164 -14.12 2.42 -14.55
C PRO A 164 -15.00 3.68 -14.72
N TYR A 165 -15.00 4.59 -13.79
CA TYR A 165 -15.93 5.72 -13.73
C TYR A 165 -15.41 6.89 -14.57
N HIS A 166 -16.05 7.17 -15.71
CA HIS A 166 -15.65 8.25 -16.62
C HIS A 166 -15.71 9.62 -15.99
N ASP A 167 -16.72 9.89 -15.16
CA ASP A 167 -16.85 11.12 -14.37
C ASP A 167 -15.68 11.36 -13.42
N ARG A 168 -14.89 10.34 -13.10
CA ARG A 168 -13.68 10.43 -12.29
C ARG A 168 -12.41 10.40 -13.13
N MET A 169 -12.35 9.48 -14.12
CA MET A 169 -11.17 9.30 -14.95
C MET A 169 -10.86 10.50 -15.83
N ASP A 170 -11.88 11.05 -16.52
CA ASP A 170 -11.68 12.06 -17.55
C ASP A 170 -11.11 13.37 -16.98
N PRO A 171 -11.60 13.92 -15.86
CA PRO A 171 -10.99 15.06 -15.22
C PRO A 171 -9.58 14.80 -14.70
N VAL A 172 -9.35 13.65 -14.04
CA VAL A 172 -8.00 13.28 -13.55
C VAL A 172 -7.03 13.17 -14.71
N LYS A 173 -7.44 12.52 -15.80
CA LYS A 173 -6.65 12.35 -17.01
C LYS A 173 -6.28 13.70 -17.65
N SER A 174 -7.27 14.57 -17.78
CA SER A 174 -7.08 15.91 -18.34
C SER A 174 -6.15 16.78 -17.48
N SER A 175 -6.42 16.85 -16.16
CA SER A 175 -5.67 17.71 -15.24
C SER A 175 -4.22 17.26 -15.02
N LEU A 176 -3.94 15.95 -15.16
CA LEU A 176 -2.60 15.39 -15.06
C LEU A 176 -1.89 15.25 -16.41
N GLY A 177 -2.53 15.56 -17.53
CA GLY A 177 -1.96 15.43 -18.87
C GLY A 177 -1.61 13.98 -19.23
N LEU A 178 -2.40 13.00 -18.80
CA LEU A 178 -2.11 11.59 -19.06
C LEU A 178 -2.23 11.27 -20.56
N PRO A 179 -1.32 10.45 -21.13
CA PRO A 179 -1.43 10.00 -22.52
C PRO A 179 -2.74 9.27 -22.83
N ALA A 180 -3.09 9.18 -24.10
CA ALA A 180 -4.36 8.59 -24.53
C ALA A 180 -4.56 7.15 -24.04
N GLU A 181 -3.51 6.36 -24.04
CA GLU A 181 -3.52 4.95 -23.66
C GLU A 181 -3.38 4.73 -22.15
N VAL A 182 -3.03 5.76 -21.39
CA VAL A 182 -2.85 5.67 -19.94
C VAL A 182 -4.16 5.97 -19.23
N VAL A 183 -4.54 5.07 -18.35
CA VAL A 183 -5.78 5.15 -17.56
C VAL A 183 -5.44 5.33 -16.08
N PRO A 184 -5.99 6.34 -15.38
CA PRO A 184 -5.93 6.44 -13.93
C PRO A 184 -6.85 5.37 -13.33
N TYR A 185 -6.25 4.37 -12.70
CA TYR A 185 -6.96 3.21 -12.16
C TYR A 185 -7.47 3.44 -10.76
N SER A 186 -6.58 3.82 -9.85
CA SER A 186 -6.92 4.10 -8.47
C SER A 186 -6.25 5.39 -7.97
N VAL A 187 -6.88 6.00 -6.99
CA VAL A 187 -6.35 7.16 -6.27
C VAL A 187 -6.18 6.74 -4.81
N VAL A 188 -4.95 6.65 -4.34
CA VAL A 188 -4.60 6.29 -2.98
C VAL A 188 -4.32 7.58 -2.20
N ALA A 189 -5.25 7.93 -1.31
CA ALA A 189 -5.04 9.00 -0.33
C ALA A 189 -4.30 8.43 0.87
N LEU A 190 -3.24 9.08 1.34
CA LEU A 190 -2.41 8.58 2.44
C LEU A 190 -1.92 9.70 3.36
N GLY A 191 -1.56 9.32 4.58
CA GLY A 191 -1.06 10.21 5.63
C GLY A 191 -0.86 9.45 6.94
N HIS A 192 -0.53 10.18 8.00
CA HIS A 192 -0.49 9.62 9.35
C HIS A 192 -1.91 9.51 9.91
N PRO A 193 -2.37 8.34 10.42
CA PRO A 193 -3.75 8.15 10.87
C PRO A 193 -4.07 9.07 12.06
N ALA A 194 -5.24 9.74 12.01
CA ALA A 194 -5.74 10.60 13.08
C ALA A 194 -6.74 9.90 14.02
N GLY A 195 -7.16 8.68 13.67
CA GLY A 195 -8.16 7.92 14.41
C GLY A 195 -7.71 6.49 14.69
N ASP A 196 -8.60 5.75 15.32
CA ASP A 196 -8.42 4.33 15.64
C ASP A 196 -9.32 3.47 14.74
N ASP A 197 -9.08 3.56 13.43
CA ASP A 197 -9.77 2.70 12.46
C ASP A 197 -9.40 1.23 12.70
N GLN A 198 -10.40 0.35 12.73
CA GLN A 198 -10.19 -1.08 12.97
C GLN A 198 -10.32 -1.90 11.68
N PRO A 199 -9.53 -2.97 11.51
CA PRO A 199 -9.71 -3.91 10.42
C PRO A 199 -11.07 -4.59 10.54
N LYS A 200 -11.66 -4.94 9.40
CA LYS A 200 -12.94 -5.66 9.36
C LYS A 200 -12.69 -7.14 9.18
N ASP A 201 -13.36 -7.97 9.95
CA ASP A 201 -13.44 -9.39 9.64
C ASP A 201 -14.18 -9.60 8.32
N LYS A 202 -13.49 -10.23 7.38
CA LYS A 202 -13.98 -10.50 6.02
C LYS A 202 -14.01 -11.99 5.69
N TRP A 203 -13.60 -12.84 6.66
CA TRP A 203 -13.60 -14.28 6.45
C TRP A 203 -15.03 -14.79 6.26
N LYS A 204 -15.24 -15.53 5.17
CA LYS A 204 -16.54 -16.12 4.79
C LYS A 204 -16.28 -17.52 4.25
N PRO A 205 -16.33 -18.53 5.13
CA PRO A 205 -16.07 -19.92 4.76
C PRO A 205 -17.03 -20.44 3.67
N GLU A 206 -18.26 -19.93 3.63
CA GLU A 206 -19.25 -20.27 2.62
C GLU A 206 -18.86 -19.85 1.18
N LYS A 207 -17.81 -19.05 1.02
CA LYS A 207 -17.25 -18.67 -0.29
C LYS A 207 -16.08 -19.54 -0.73
N VAL A 208 -15.71 -20.54 0.08
CA VAL A 208 -14.60 -21.44 -0.24
C VAL A 208 -15.18 -22.77 -0.74
N HIS A 209 -14.86 -23.11 -1.97
CA HIS A 209 -15.31 -24.34 -2.62
C HIS A 209 -14.12 -25.25 -2.95
N TYR A 210 -14.16 -26.49 -2.52
CA TYR A 210 -13.09 -27.47 -2.74
C TYR A 210 -13.44 -28.39 -3.89
N GLY A 211 -12.61 -28.37 -4.94
CA GLY A 211 -12.73 -29.29 -6.10
C GLY A 211 -13.74 -28.85 -7.16
N LYS A 212 -14.87 -28.27 -6.79
CA LYS A 212 -15.89 -27.72 -7.69
C LYS A 212 -16.72 -26.65 -6.99
N TRP A 213 -17.39 -25.82 -7.77
CA TRP A 213 -18.37 -24.83 -7.27
C TRP A 213 -19.60 -25.51 -6.70
#